data_992fa0eb727435d35668f1406a0dffd2
#
_entry.id   992fa0eb727435d35668f1406a0dffd2
#
_cell.length_a   1.000
_cell.length_b   1.000
_cell.length_c   1.000
_cell.angle_alpha   90.00
_cell.angle_beta   90.00
_cell.angle_gamma   90.00
#
_symmetry.space_group_name_H-M   'P 1'
#
loop_
_entity.id
_entity.type
_entity.pdbx_description
1 polymer ?
#
loop_
_entity_poly.entity_id
_entity_poly.type
_entity_poly.pdbx_seq_one_letter_code
_entity_poly.pdbx_strand_id
1 'polypeptide(L)'
;MKKNMILLIALTGWLVAPQLWASWAYVPLELRLAGAKYIVVGKIDRIVDGIERNDRTYDVGTIKVSKVLKGPKILKKVKLMWPGPAPFALSTDIKFRKGQEGVWILYPDKEEKDVYWASFPTDFQTLANLPKVKEKMKALEAINWSKPVEGVQLGGIVEQRDLRNRKIILKGRPVKALVRVTVYIVLRNSGTTPIHAVNFPQDEQLALKVIGPDGQELPVALGDRLGGGKLAKHHFLQIMPGSIRSMGYGMSLPLITKAGKYTMQLGYANNRKGEDLVKGVVLAGQLKGG
;
A
#
# COMPACT_ATOMS: atom_id res chain seq x y z
N MET A 1 21.59 52.36 11.58
CA MET A 1 20.74 51.68 10.58
C MET A 1 21.03 50.17 10.37
N LYS A 2 22.23 49.64 10.73
CA LYS A 2 22.55 48.22 10.48
C LYS A 2 21.92 47.19 11.45
N LYS A 3 21.57 47.54 12.69
CA LYS A 3 20.98 46.62 13.68
C LYS A 3 19.53 46.23 13.41
N ASN A 4 18.74 47.07 12.80
CA ASN A 4 17.32 46.81 12.53
C ASN A 4 17.11 45.92 11.31
N MET A 5 18.08 45.82 10.40
CA MET A 5 17.99 44.96 9.21
C MET A 5 18.20 43.48 9.53
N ILE A 6 19.02 43.16 10.56
CA ILE A 6 19.26 41.79 11.01
C ILE A 6 18.02 41.20 11.70
N LEU A 7 17.26 42.01 12.45
CA LEU A 7 16.04 41.59 13.10
C LEU A 7 14.92 41.27 12.11
N LEU A 8 14.85 42.02 10.99
CA LEU A 8 13.84 41.78 9.96
C LEU A 8 14.08 40.45 9.21
N ILE A 9 15.36 40.10 8.97
CA ILE A 9 15.73 38.85 8.30
C ILE A 9 15.46 37.67 9.22
N ALA A 10 15.66 37.78 10.54
CA ALA A 10 15.33 36.72 11.50
C ALA A 10 13.81 36.49 11.60
N LEU A 11 12.99 37.55 11.54
CA LEU A 11 11.52 37.41 11.59
C LEU A 11 10.95 36.82 10.31
N THR A 12 11.50 37.18 9.14
CA THR A 12 11.03 36.59 7.87
C THR A 12 11.48 35.14 7.68
N GLY A 13 12.63 34.74 8.25
CA GLY A 13 13.09 33.35 8.22
C GLY A 13 12.17 32.37 9.01
N TRP A 14 11.47 32.86 10.03
CA TRP A 14 10.50 32.05 10.80
C TRP A 14 9.15 31.88 10.09
N LEU A 15 8.79 32.78 9.18
CA LEU A 15 7.53 32.71 8.44
C LEU A 15 7.58 31.79 7.22
N VAL A 16 8.78 31.35 6.82
CA VAL A 16 9.00 30.43 5.68
C VAL A 16 9.56 29.10 6.15
N ALA A 17 9.31 28.69 7.39
CA ALA A 17 9.51 27.30 7.76
C ALA A 17 8.65 26.47 6.81
N PRO A 18 9.23 25.63 5.92
CA PRO A 18 8.43 24.76 5.08
C PRO A 18 7.60 23.94 6.05
N GLN A 19 6.29 24.07 5.98
CA GLN A 19 5.40 23.16 6.66
C GLN A 19 5.71 21.79 6.02
N LEU A 20 6.58 21.02 6.67
CA LEU A 20 6.80 19.63 6.36
C LEU A 20 5.47 18.92 6.68
N TRP A 21 4.57 18.96 5.72
CA TRP A 21 3.37 18.16 5.75
C TRP A 21 3.86 16.73 5.66
N ALA A 22 3.87 16.05 6.78
CA ALA A 22 4.03 14.61 6.78
C ALA A 22 2.83 14.04 6.02
N SER A 23 3.01 13.88 4.70
CA SER A 23 1.97 13.31 3.86
C SER A 23 2.09 11.79 3.91
N TRP A 24 1.00 11.11 4.20
CA TRP A 24 0.93 9.68 3.99
C TRP A 24 1.26 9.36 2.53
N ALA A 25 2.18 8.41 2.32
CA ALA A 25 2.38 7.87 0.97
C ALA A 25 1.03 7.34 0.47
N TYR A 26 0.62 7.76 -0.72
CA TYR A 26 -0.62 7.28 -1.31
C TYR A 26 -0.53 5.77 -1.53
N VAL A 27 -1.41 5.03 -0.89
CA VAL A 27 -1.59 3.60 -1.10
C VAL A 27 -3.00 3.39 -1.65
N PRO A 28 -3.15 2.83 -2.85
CA PRO A 28 -4.45 2.56 -3.42
C PRO A 28 -5.33 1.72 -2.51
N LEU A 29 -6.63 2.02 -2.53
CA LEU A 29 -7.60 1.29 -1.72
C LEU A 29 -7.57 -0.21 -2.01
N GLU A 30 -7.39 -0.61 -3.27
CA GLU A 30 -7.29 -2.00 -3.70
C GLU A 30 -6.16 -2.74 -2.96
N LEU A 31 -5.00 -2.13 -2.81
CA LEU A 31 -3.89 -2.73 -2.07
C LEU A 31 -4.20 -2.87 -0.58
N ARG A 32 -4.89 -1.88 -0.02
CA ARG A 32 -5.36 -1.94 1.38
C ARG A 32 -6.34 -3.08 1.57
N LEU A 33 -7.34 -3.21 0.69
CA LEU A 33 -8.32 -4.28 0.72
C LEU A 33 -7.69 -5.67 0.51
N ALA A 34 -6.73 -5.76 -0.43
CA ALA A 34 -6.02 -7.01 -0.70
C ALA A 34 -5.28 -7.53 0.54
N GLY A 35 -4.52 -6.65 1.21
CA GLY A 35 -3.70 -7.00 2.37
C GLY A 35 -4.45 -7.17 3.69
N ALA A 36 -5.71 -6.74 3.77
CA ALA A 36 -6.48 -6.82 4.99
C ALA A 36 -6.83 -8.27 5.40
N LYS A 37 -6.78 -8.56 6.69
CA LYS A 37 -7.28 -9.81 7.26
C LYS A 37 -8.80 -9.82 7.29
N TYR A 38 -9.38 -8.72 7.77
CA TYR A 38 -10.83 -8.53 7.83
C TYR A 38 -11.24 -7.21 7.17
N ILE A 39 -12.40 -7.22 6.55
CA ILE A 39 -13.09 -6.02 6.09
C ILE A 39 -14.52 -6.11 6.62
N VAL A 40 -14.89 -5.19 7.49
CA VAL A 40 -16.18 -5.24 8.17
C VAL A 40 -16.88 -3.89 8.12
N VAL A 41 -18.21 -3.92 8.12
CA VAL A 41 -19.03 -2.77 8.46
C VAL A 41 -19.35 -2.85 9.94
N GLY A 42 -19.18 -1.76 10.65
CA GLY A 42 -19.41 -1.76 12.09
C GLY A 42 -19.22 -0.41 12.72
N LYS A 43 -19.56 -0.33 13.99
CA LYS A 43 -19.53 0.87 14.81
C LYS A 43 -18.64 0.67 16.02
N ILE A 44 -17.83 1.67 16.38
CA ILE A 44 -17.08 1.64 17.64
C ILE A 44 -18.06 1.78 18.80
N ASP A 45 -18.13 0.73 19.59
CA ASP A 45 -19.02 0.61 20.74
C ASP A 45 -18.35 1.14 22.03
N ARG A 46 -17.07 0.80 22.21
CA ARG A 46 -16.27 1.14 23.39
C ARG A 46 -14.86 1.52 22.99
N ILE A 47 -14.28 2.47 23.74
CA ILE A 47 -12.85 2.83 23.67
C ILE A 47 -12.28 2.70 25.08
N VAL A 48 -11.07 2.18 25.17
CA VAL A 48 -10.21 2.19 26.36
C VAL A 48 -8.95 2.94 25.96
N ASP A 49 -8.71 4.05 26.60
CA ASP A 49 -7.60 4.94 26.29
C ASP A 49 -6.39 4.62 27.16
N GLY A 50 -5.19 4.97 26.68
CA GLY A 50 -3.98 5.00 27.46
C GLY A 50 -3.38 3.65 27.82
N ILE A 51 -3.52 2.63 26.99
CA ILE A 51 -2.86 1.33 27.21
C ILE A 51 -1.39 1.45 26.85
N GLU A 52 -0.52 1.24 27.83
CA GLU A 52 0.93 1.24 27.62
C GLU A 52 1.42 -0.10 27.07
N ARG A 53 2.25 -0.05 26.01
CA ARG A 53 2.87 -1.20 25.38
C ARG A 53 4.18 -0.77 24.69
N ASN A 54 5.30 -1.43 25.04
CA ASN A 54 6.62 -1.14 24.46
C ASN A 54 6.97 0.36 24.45
N ASP A 55 6.85 1.01 25.60
CA ASP A 55 7.12 2.45 25.83
C ASP A 55 6.26 3.40 24.97
N ARG A 56 5.10 2.93 24.52
CA ARG A 56 4.14 3.72 23.77
C ARG A 56 2.73 3.53 24.31
N THR A 57 1.99 4.61 24.24
CA THR A 57 0.57 4.61 24.62
C THR A 57 -0.29 4.31 23.40
N TYR A 58 -1.31 3.47 23.58
CA TYR A 58 -2.27 3.09 22.57
C TYR A 58 -3.69 3.23 23.12
N ASP A 59 -4.62 3.51 22.22
CA ASP A 59 -6.04 3.41 22.49
C ASP A 59 -6.59 2.14 21.84
N VAL A 60 -7.53 1.48 22.50
CA VAL A 60 -8.15 0.25 22.00
C VAL A 60 -9.66 0.43 21.92
N GLY A 61 -10.19 0.31 20.72
CA GLY A 61 -11.63 0.32 20.47
C GLY A 61 -12.20 -1.08 20.26
N THR A 62 -13.46 -1.27 20.63
CA THR A 62 -14.22 -2.45 20.24
C THR A 62 -15.20 -2.07 19.13
N ILE A 63 -15.04 -2.65 17.94
CA ILE A 63 -15.97 -2.52 16.84
C ILE A 63 -17.06 -3.58 17.00
N LYS A 64 -18.33 -3.16 17.11
CA LYS A 64 -19.49 -4.02 16.96
C LYS A 64 -19.77 -4.20 15.47
N VAL A 65 -19.60 -5.42 14.97
CA VAL A 65 -19.72 -5.73 13.55
C VAL A 65 -21.19 -5.93 13.18
N SER A 66 -21.66 -5.18 12.19
CA SER A 66 -22.98 -5.35 11.60
C SER A 66 -22.96 -6.21 10.33
N LYS A 67 -21.84 -6.16 9.56
CA LYS A 67 -21.65 -6.95 8.34
C LYS A 67 -20.19 -7.29 8.12
N VAL A 68 -19.91 -8.54 7.75
CA VAL A 68 -18.58 -8.99 7.32
C VAL A 68 -18.53 -8.99 5.79
N LEU A 69 -17.57 -8.24 5.21
CA LEU A 69 -17.28 -8.21 3.78
C LEU A 69 -16.16 -9.21 3.43
N LYS A 70 -15.11 -9.28 4.27
CA LYS A 70 -14.00 -10.25 4.16
C LYS A 70 -13.70 -10.81 5.55
N GLY A 71 -13.65 -12.14 5.68
CA GLY A 71 -13.41 -12.85 6.94
C GLY A 71 -14.55 -13.77 7.36
N PRO A 72 -14.49 -14.32 8.58
CA PRO A 72 -15.51 -15.24 9.09
C PRO A 72 -16.86 -14.55 9.27
N LYS A 73 -17.94 -15.10 8.71
CA LYS A 73 -19.29 -14.52 8.79
C LYS A 73 -19.85 -14.41 10.22
N ILE A 74 -19.33 -15.21 11.13
CA ILE A 74 -19.76 -15.24 12.55
C ILE A 74 -19.12 -14.10 13.39
N LEU A 75 -18.21 -13.32 12.82
CA LEU A 75 -17.48 -12.25 13.52
C LEU A 75 -18.47 -11.17 14.01
N LYS A 76 -18.60 -11.03 15.32
CA LYS A 76 -19.52 -10.06 15.97
C LYS A 76 -18.83 -8.83 16.54
N LYS A 77 -17.57 -9.00 16.97
CA LYS A 77 -16.78 -7.94 17.58
C LYS A 77 -15.32 -8.06 17.14
N VAL A 78 -14.64 -6.92 17.04
CA VAL A 78 -13.21 -6.83 16.71
C VAL A 78 -12.56 -5.81 17.63
N LYS A 79 -11.41 -6.14 18.20
CA LYS A 79 -10.56 -5.18 18.93
C LYS A 79 -9.70 -4.42 17.90
N LEU A 80 -9.83 -3.12 17.86
CA LEU A 80 -9.05 -2.20 17.03
C LEU A 80 -8.09 -1.43 17.91
N MET A 81 -6.80 -1.43 17.60
CA MET A 81 -5.78 -0.64 18.29
C MET A 81 -5.24 0.45 17.36
N TRP A 82 -4.96 1.62 17.92
CA TRP A 82 -4.29 2.72 17.23
C TRP A 82 -3.41 3.49 18.22
N PRO A 83 -2.42 4.28 17.73
CA PRO A 83 -1.58 5.10 18.59
C PRO A 83 -2.44 6.05 19.44
N GLY A 84 -2.20 6.06 20.73
CA GLY A 84 -2.79 7.01 21.68
C GLY A 84 -2.21 8.43 21.49
N PRO A 85 -2.64 9.38 22.33
CA PRO A 85 -2.14 10.74 22.27
C PRO A 85 -0.62 10.77 22.50
N ALA A 86 0.13 11.21 21.50
CA ALA A 86 1.56 11.46 21.62
C ALA A 86 1.79 12.88 22.19
N PRO A 87 2.92 13.14 22.89
CA PRO A 87 3.29 14.48 23.33
C PRO A 87 3.34 15.50 22.20
N PHE A 88 3.62 15.03 20.98
CA PHE A 88 3.61 15.83 19.76
C PHE A 88 2.60 15.19 18.79
N ALA A 89 1.49 15.86 18.55
CA ALA A 89 0.51 15.44 17.56
C ALA A 89 1.13 15.53 16.18
N LEU A 90 1.32 14.38 15.51
CA LEU A 90 1.72 14.33 14.11
C LEU A 90 0.46 14.47 13.24
N SER A 91 0.59 15.12 12.10
CA SER A 91 -0.51 15.24 11.12
C SER A 91 -1.00 13.87 10.60
N THR A 92 -0.26 12.82 10.91
CA THR A 92 -0.54 11.43 10.58
C THR A 92 -1.32 10.67 11.65
N ASP A 93 -1.63 11.30 12.79
CA ASP A 93 -2.34 10.64 13.88
C ASP A 93 -3.79 10.37 13.48
N ILE A 94 -4.13 9.10 13.45
CA ILE A 94 -5.49 8.66 13.20
C ILE A 94 -6.19 8.53 14.55
N LYS A 95 -7.27 9.30 14.73
CA LYS A 95 -8.08 9.23 15.95
C LYS A 95 -9.48 8.72 15.60
N PHE A 96 -9.89 7.73 16.34
CA PHE A 96 -11.25 7.20 16.22
C PHE A 96 -12.10 7.62 17.41
N ARG A 97 -13.44 7.62 17.24
CA ARG A 97 -14.38 8.07 18.24
C ARG A 97 -15.44 7.01 18.53
N LYS A 98 -15.89 6.94 19.78
CA LYS A 98 -17.04 6.12 20.15
C LYS A 98 -18.25 6.54 19.29
N GLY A 99 -18.97 5.56 18.79
CA GLY A 99 -20.09 5.80 17.88
C GLY A 99 -19.71 5.95 16.41
N GLN A 100 -18.43 6.05 16.06
CA GLN A 100 -17.99 6.13 14.66
C GLN A 100 -18.36 4.85 13.91
N GLU A 101 -19.10 4.99 12.82
CA GLU A 101 -19.63 3.90 12.02
C GLU A 101 -19.12 3.99 10.59
N GLY A 102 -18.77 2.83 10.00
CA GLY A 102 -18.26 2.77 8.64
C GLY A 102 -17.72 1.41 8.25
N VAL A 103 -16.93 1.39 7.20
CA VAL A 103 -16.20 0.22 6.71
C VAL A 103 -14.78 0.26 7.26
N TRP A 104 -14.39 -0.80 7.95
CA TRP A 104 -13.10 -0.95 8.60
C TRP A 104 -12.26 -1.97 7.87
N ILE A 105 -11.04 -1.58 7.47
CA ILE A 105 -10.06 -2.40 6.79
C ILE A 105 -8.99 -2.75 7.82
N LEU A 106 -8.94 -4.02 8.24
CA LEU A 106 -8.29 -4.45 9.46
C LEU A 106 -7.11 -5.38 9.19
N TYR A 107 -5.97 -5.04 9.78
CA TYR A 107 -4.72 -5.81 9.70
C TYR A 107 -4.43 -6.42 11.07
N PRO A 108 -3.99 -7.69 11.13
CA PRO A 108 -3.68 -8.31 12.41
C PRO A 108 -2.49 -7.61 13.08
N ASP A 109 -2.55 -7.49 14.39
CA ASP A 109 -1.37 -7.15 15.18
C ASP A 109 -0.33 -8.28 15.10
N LYS A 110 0.95 -7.93 15.20
CA LYS A 110 2.03 -8.91 15.09
C LYS A 110 2.32 -9.63 16.40
N GLU A 111 1.98 -9.02 17.52
CA GLU A 111 2.34 -9.46 18.85
C GLU A 111 1.12 -9.95 19.62
N GLU A 112 -0.05 -9.34 19.41
CA GLU A 112 -1.26 -9.66 20.15
C GLU A 112 -2.32 -10.30 19.25
N LYS A 113 -2.71 -11.54 19.64
CA LYS A 113 -3.76 -12.26 18.96
C LYS A 113 -5.09 -11.54 19.13
N ASP A 114 -5.91 -11.57 18.09
CA ASP A 114 -7.27 -10.99 18.06
C ASP A 114 -7.34 -9.45 18.21
N VAL A 115 -6.19 -8.78 18.09
CA VAL A 115 -6.07 -7.32 17.98
C VAL A 115 -5.73 -6.94 16.53
N TYR A 116 -6.32 -5.85 16.07
CA TYR A 116 -6.21 -5.40 14.68
C TYR A 116 -5.89 -3.92 14.61
N TRP A 117 -5.28 -3.53 13.51
CA TRP A 117 -4.90 -2.15 13.20
C TRP A 117 -5.69 -1.62 12.02
N ALA A 118 -6.00 -0.32 12.07
CA ALA A 118 -6.39 0.51 10.94
C ALA A 118 -5.44 1.72 10.95
N SER A 119 -4.27 1.57 10.33
CA SER A 119 -3.13 2.48 10.48
C SER A 119 -3.00 3.52 9.36
N PHE A 120 -3.83 3.43 8.34
CA PHE A 120 -3.88 4.41 7.26
C PHE A 120 -5.23 5.15 7.24
N PRO A 121 -5.27 6.43 6.83
CA PRO A 121 -6.53 7.16 6.69
C PRO A 121 -7.56 6.43 5.82
N THR A 122 -7.10 5.68 4.82
CA THR A 122 -7.96 4.88 3.93
C THR A 122 -8.48 3.59 4.55
N ASP A 123 -7.97 3.18 5.72
CA ASP A 123 -8.42 1.96 6.40
C ASP A 123 -9.80 2.12 7.07
N PHE A 124 -10.22 3.36 7.24
CA PHE A 124 -11.61 3.68 7.57
C PHE A 124 -12.28 4.37 6.39
N GLN A 125 -13.43 3.85 6.00
CA GLN A 125 -14.27 4.43 4.95
C GLN A 125 -15.66 4.71 5.52
N THR A 126 -16.23 5.86 5.20
CA THR A 126 -17.62 6.15 5.56
C THR A 126 -18.58 5.18 4.86
N LEU A 127 -19.77 5.00 5.38
CA LEU A 127 -20.79 4.14 4.75
C LEU A 127 -21.13 4.57 3.31
N ALA A 128 -21.03 5.85 3.00
CA ALA A 128 -21.20 6.36 1.63
C ALA A 128 -20.21 5.74 0.63
N ASN A 129 -19.03 5.33 1.10
CA ASN A 129 -18.01 4.68 0.28
C ASN A 129 -18.17 3.15 0.18
N LEU A 130 -19.16 2.55 0.86
CA LEU A 130 -19.37 1.09 0.82
C LEU A 130 -19.55 0.53 -0.60
N PRO A 131 -20.28 1.17 -1.53
CA PRO A 131 -20.37 0.71 -2.91
C PRO A 131 -18.99 0.66 -3.59
N LYS A 132 -18.20 1.71 -3.43
CA LYS A 132 -16.83 1.78 -3.96
C LYS A 132 -15.92 0.70 -3.38
N VAL A 133 -15.98 0.44 -2.05
CA VAL A 133 -15.23 -0.65 -1.42
C VAL A 133 -15.59 -1.99 -2.04
N LYS A 134 -16.88 -2.28 -2.22
CA LYS A 134 -17.33 -3.53 -2.85
C LYS A 134 -16.88 -3.65 -4.30
N GLU A 135 -16.95 -2.57 -5.08
CA GLU A 135 -16.45 -2.53 -6.47
C GLU A 135 -14.96 -2.91 -6.51
N LYS A 136 -14.15 -2.27 -5.63
CA LYS A 136 -12.71 -2.54 -5.57
C LYS A 136 -12.40 -3.96 -5.08
N MET A 137 -13.18 -4.52 -4.16
CA MET A 137 -13.07 -5.92 -3.76
C MET A 137 -13.34 -6.86 -4.94
N LYS A 138 -14.40 -6.59 -5.73
CA LYS A 138 -14.70 -7.37 -6.94
C LYS A 138 -13.58 -7.28 -7.97
N ALA A 139 -12.95 -6.09 -8.14
CA ALA A 139 -11.80 -5.93 -9.02
C ALA A 139 -10.60 -6.79 -8.59
N LEU A 140 -10.40 -7.01 -7.29
CA LEU A 140 -9.36 -7.90 -6.78
C LEU A 140 -9.61 -9.38 -7.12
N GLU A 141 -10.88 -9.79 -7.20
CA GLU A 141 -11.26 -11.15 -7.63
C GLU A 141 -10.98 -11.39 -9.12
N ALA A 142 -10.99 -10.31 -9.91
CA ALA A 142 -10.73 -10.32 -11.34
C ALA A 142 -9.23 -10.25 -11.71
N ILE A 143 -8.32 -10.24 -10.72
CA ILE A 143 -6.89 -10.26 -11.00
C ILE A 143 -6.54 -11.54 -11.74
N ASN A 144 -5.87 -11.38 -12.88
CA ASN A 144 -5.29 -12.51 -13.61
C ASN A 144 -4.01 -12.97 -12.88
N TRP A 145 -4.12 -14.07 -12.16
CA TRP A 145 -3.01 -14.64 -11.41
C TRP A 145 -2.18 -15.58 -12.27
N SER A 146 -0.86 -15.54 -12.11
CA SER A 146 0.02 -16.54 -12.71
C SER A 146 -0.31 -17.95 -12.19
N LYS A 147 0.18 -18.98 -12.88
CA LYS A 147 0.24 -20.32 -12.29
C LYS A 147 1.05 -20.26 -10.99
N PRO A 148 0.65 -21.00 -9.95
CA PRO A 148 1.41 -21.02 -8.71
C PRO A 148 2.77 -21.70 -8.91
N VAL A 149 3.82 -21.09 -8.36
CA VAL A 149 5.17 -21.68 -8.25
C VAL A 149 5.49 -21.71 -6.76
N GLU A 150 5.74 -22.87 -6.22
CA GLU A 150 5.97 -23.08 -4.76
C GLU A 150 4.90 -22.39 -3.87
N GLY A 151 3.66 -22.42 -4.31
CA GLY A 151 2.54 -21.80 -3.61
C GLY A 151 2.42 -20.28 -3.78
N VAL A 152 3.25 -19.66 -4.60
CA VAL A 152 3.20 -18.22 -4.86
C VAL A 152 2.65 -17.93 -6.25
N GLN A 153 1.79 -16.94 -6.32
CA GLN A 153 1.22 -16.43 -7.57
C GLN A 153 1.51 -14.93 -7.70
N LEU A 154 1.79 -14.52 -8.91
CA LEU A 154 2.03 -13.13 -9.31
C LEU A 154 0.78 -12.56 -9.97
N GLY A 155 0.46 -11.32 -9.65
CA GLY A 155 -0.61 -10.58 -10.28
C GLY A 155 -0.30 -9.09 -10.36
N GLY A 156 -1.10 -8.36 -11.13
CA GLY A 156 -0.99 -6.91 -11.28
C GLY A 156 -2.30 -6.20 -10.98
N ILE A 157 -2.21 -5.08 -10.28
CA ILE A 157 -3.31 -4.13 -10.12
C ILE A 157 -2.95 -2.89 -10.92
N VAL A 158 -3.85 -2.50 -11.83
CA VAL A 158 -3.65 -1.34 -12.70
C VAL A 158 -4.52 -0.20 -12.24
N GLU A 159 -3.89 0.91 -11.85
CA GLU A 159 -4.57 2.16 -11.59
C GLU A 159 -4.44 3.09 -12.80
N GLN A 160 -5.57 3.59 -13.27
CA GLN A 160 -5.61 4.54 -14.37
C GLN A 160 -6.10 5.90 -13.86
N ARG A 161 -5.39 6.96 -14.20
CA ARG A 161 -5.77 8.32 -13.89
C ARG A 161 -5.97 9.11 -15.17
N ASP A 162 -7.19 9.59 -15.39
CA ASP A 162 -7.51 10.44 -16.54
C ASP A 162 -6.75 11.76 -16.43
N LEU A 163 -6.09 12.13 -17.52
CA LEU A 163 -5.30 13.35 -17.64
C LEU A 163 -5.77 14.26 -18.78
N ARG A 164 -6.84 13.90 -19.50
CA ARG A 164 -7.30 14.64 -20.70
C ARG A 164 -7.54 16.12 -20.47
N ASN A 165 -7.99 16.46 -19.26
CA ASN A 165 -8.29 17.84 -18.88
C ASN A 165 -7.17 18.50 -18.06
N ARG A 166 -5.97 17.94 -18.04
CA ARG A 166 -4.83 18.50 -17.30
C ARG A 166 -3.77 19.03 -18.22
N LYS A 167 -3.27 20.24 -17.91
CA LYS A 167 -2.08 20.78 -18.55
C LYS A 167 -0.86 20.08 -17.96
N ILE A 168 -0.18 19.30 -18.79
CA ILE A 168 1.03 18.57 -18.39
C ILE A 168 2.22 19.19 -19.10
N ILE A 169 3.23 19.56 -18.33
CA ILE A 169 4.50 20.08 -18.86
C ILE A 169 5.58 19.04 -18.58
N LEU A 170 6.19 18.49 -19.61
CA LEU A 170 7.29 17.56 -19.51
C LEU A 170 8.54 18.17 -20.16
N LYS A 171 9.64 18.30 -19.38
CA LYS A 171 10.88 18.95 -19.84
C LYS A 171 10.62 20.31 -20.49
N GLY A 172 9.75 21.14 -19.86
CA GLY A 172 9.42 22.48 -20.35
C GLY A 172 8.46 22.56 -21.55
N ARG A 173 8.00 21.42 -22.08
CA ARG A 173 7.08 21.36 -23.23
C ARG A 173 5.70 20.84 -22.82
N PRO A 174 4.60 21.43 -23.30
CA PRO A 174 3.26 20.91 -23.06
C PRO A 174 3.10 19.55 -23.76
N VAL A 175 2.60 18.57 -23.02
CA VAL A 175 2.33 17.22 -23.54
C VAL A 175 0.85 16.91 -23.38
N LYS A 176 0.22 16.46 -24.47
CA LYS A 176 -1.15 15.96 -24.44
C LYS A 176 -1.11 14.49 -24.06
N ALA A 177 -1.42 14.19 -22.79
CA ALA A 177 -1.55 12.81 -22.31
C ALA A 177 -3.02 12.49 -22.06
N LEU A 178 -3.42 11.26 -22.35
CA LEU A 178 -4.78 10.77 -22.11
C LEU A 178 -4.90 10.20 -20.69
N VAL A 179 -3.96 9.38 -20.28
CA VAL A 179 -4.02 8.60 -19.04
C VAL A 179 -2.62 8.44 -18.45
N ARG A 180 -2.52 8.52 -17.13
CA ARG A 180 -1.40 7.99 -16.37
C ARG A 180 -1.78 6.61 -15.86
N VAL A 181 -0.92 5.65 -16.09
CA VAL A 181 -1.10 4.27 -15.61
C VAL A 181 -0.04 3.97 -14.57
N THR A 182 -0.47 3.44 -13.44
CA THR A 182 0.40 2.90 -12.39
C THR A 182 0.08 1.42 -12.22
N VAL A 183 1.11 0.60 -12.27
CA VAL A 183 0.99 -0.86 -12.08
C VAL A 183 1.54 -1.20 -10.70
N TYR A 184 0.73 -1.85 -9.89
CA TYR A 184 1.14 -2.41 -8.60
C TYR A 184 1.28 -3.91 -8.75
N ILE A 185 2.47 -4.41 -8.46
CA ILE A 185 2.72 -5.85 -8.44
C ILE A 185 2.26 -6.41 -7.11
N VAL A 186 1.52 -7.50 -7.18
CA VAL A 186 0.98 -8.19 -6.03
C VAL A 186 1.36 -9.65 -6.05
N LEU A 187 1.70 -10.18 -4.88
CA LEU A 187 1.93 -11.60 -4.66
C LEU A 187 0.81 -12.17 -3.80
N ARG A 188 0.34 -13.35 -4.16
CA ARG A 188 -0.59 -14.14 -3.37
C ARG A 188 0.12 -15.43 -2.93
N ASN A 189 0.06 -15.73 -1.64
CA ASN A 189 0.46 -17.03 -1.13
C ASN A 189 -0.75 -17.96 -1.19
N SER A 190 -0.76 -18.87 -2.14
CA SER A 190 -1.76 -19.94 -2.27
C SER A 190 -1.33 -21.27 -1.62
N GLY A 191 -0.12 -21.30 -1.02
CA GLY A 191 0.38 -22.44 -0.25
C GLY A 191 -0.12 -22.47 1.19
N THR A 192 0.41 -23.40 1.97
CA THR A 192 0.01 -23.64 3.38
C THR A 192 0.98 -23.06 4.40
N THR A 193 2.17 -22.65 3.99
CA THR A 193 3.22 -22.06 4.84
C THR A 193 3.45 -20.60 4.56
N PRO A 194 3.85 -19.77 5.55
CA PRO A 194 4.27 -18.40 5.31
C PRO A 194 5.49 -18.35 4.37
N ILE A 195 5.50 -17.39 3.46
CA ILE A 195 6.61 -17.14 2.54
C ILE A 195 7.13 -15.71 2.72
N HIS A 196 8.32 -15.46 2.22
CA HIS A 196 8.91 -14.13 2.19
C HIS A 196 9.20 -13.69 0.75
N ALA A 197 9.05 -12.41 0.48
CA ALA A 197 9.41 -11.78 -0.78
C ALA A 197 10.12 -10.46 -0.50
N VAL A 198 11.00 -10.03 -1.41
CA VAL A 198 11.67 -8.73 -1.28
C VAL A 198 10.64 -7.62 -1.46
N ASN A 199 10.56 -6.70 -0.49
CA ASN A 199 9.55 -5.63 -0.50
C ASN A 199 9.76 -4.63 -1.65
N PHE A 200 11.01 -4.38 -2.01
CA PHE A 200 11.40 -3.51 -3.11
C PHE A 200 12.33 -4.28 -4.04
N PRO A 201 11.76 -5.09 -4.96
CA PRO A 201 12.58 -5.86 -5.88
C PRO A 201 13.38 -4.92 -6.78
N GLN A 202 14.63 -5.29 -7.05
CA GLN A 202 15.49 -4.60 -7.99
C GLN A 202 15.13 -4.99 -9.43
N ASP A 203 15.64 -4.26 -10.42
CA ASP A 203 15.32 -4.48 -11.83
C ASP A 203 15.61 -5.90 -12.30
N GLU A 204 16.64 -6.53 -11.73
CA GLU A 204 16.98 -7.93 -12.03
C GLU A 204 15.92 -8.96 -11.56
N GLN A 205 15.07 -8.55 -10.61
CA GLN A 205 14.04 -9.41 -10.02
C GLN A 205 12.67 -9.18 -10.63
N LEU A 206 12.50 -8.07 -11.34
CA LEU A 206 11.21 -7.64 -11.85
C LEU A 206 11.30 -7.35 -13.33
N ALA A 207 10.48 -8.01 -14.12
CA ALA A 207 10.30 -7.73 -15.53
C ALA A 207 8.90 -7.15 -15.77
N LEU A 208 8.82 -6.03 -16.46
CA LEU A 208 7.58 -5.46 -16.92
C LEU A 208 7.73 -5.12 -18.40
N LYS A 209 6.95 -5.77 -19.23
CA LYS A 209 6.85 -5.50 -20.66
C LYS A 209 5.47 -4.94 -20.95
N VAL A 210 5.40 -3.83 -21.66
CA VAL A 210 4.14 -3.19 -22.06
C VAL A 210 4.11 -3.08 -23.58
N ILE A 211 3.09 -3.66 -24.18
CA ILE A 211 2.87 -3.64 -25.63
C ILE A 211 1.70 -2.70 -25.92
N GLY A 212 1.92 -1.71 -26.76
CA GLY A 212 0.93 -0.73 -27.17
C GLY A 212 -0.10 -1.29 -28.17
N PRO A 213 -1.11 -0.47 -28.52
CA PRO A 213 -2.15 -0.88 -29.49
C PRO A 213 -1.64 -1.10 -30.91
N ASP A 214 -0.45 -0.60 -31.20
CA ASP A 214 0.26 -0.79 -32.48
C ASP A 214 1.20 -2.01 -32.46
N GLY A 215 1.18 -2.81 -31.40
CA GLY A 215 2.04 -3.98 -31.24
C GLY A 215 3.48 -3.65 -30.82
N GLN A 216 3.82 -2.38 -30.68
CA GLN A 216 5.16 -1.97 -30.27
C GLN A 216 5.33 -1.99 -28.75
N GLU A 217 6.53 -2.35 -28.30
CA GLU A 217 6.89 -2.32 -26.90
C GLU A 217 7.19 -0.88 -26.45
N LEU A 218 6.56 -0.49 -25.34
CA LEU A 218 6.82 0.80 -24.72
C LEU A 218 8.04 0.70 -23.78
N PRO A 219 8.95 1.68 -23.82
CA PRO A 219 10.06 1.73 -22.88
C PRO A 219 9.51 1.96 -21.46
N VAL A 220 9.71 1.01 -20.57
CA VAL A 220 9.36 1.12 -19.16
C VAL A 220 10.63 1.33 -18.36
N ALA A 221 10.81 2.52 -17.80
CA ALA A 221 11.85 2.77 -16.81
C ALA A 221 11.36 2.23 -15.47
N LEU A 222 11.91 1.14 -15.03
CA LEU A 222 11.77 0.65 -13.65
C LEU A 222 12.70 1.51 -12.80
N GLY A 223 12.27 2.67 -12.36
CA GLY A 223 13.09 3.72 -11.75
C GLY A 223 14.20 3.28 -10.82
N ASP A 224 15.21 4.13 -10.60
CA ASP A 224 16.37 3.91 -9.72
C ASP A 224 15.92 3.40 -8.36
N ARG A 225 16.24 2.15 -8.07
CA ARG A 225 15.81 1.46 -6.87
C ARG A 225 16.99 1.24 -5.97
N LEU A 226 16.71 1.36 -4.71
CA LEU A 226 17.64 1.28 -3.58
C LEU A 226 18.89 0.44 -3.91
N GLY A 227 20.03 1.12 -3.92
CA GLY A 227 21.32 0.57 -4.34
C GLY A 227 21.64 -0.78 -3.70
N GLY A 228 22.50 -1.56 -4.35
CA GLY A 228 22.86 -2.94 -4.07
C GLY A 228 23.48 -3.24 -2.71
N GLY A 229 22.89 -2.73 -1.62
CA GLY A 229 23.27 -3.02 -0.24
C GLY A 229 22.80 -4.40 0.23
N LYS A 230 23.42 -4.94 1.28
CA LYS A 230 22.97 -6.15 1.97
C LYS A 230 21.52 -5.97 2.43
N LEU A 231 20.65 -6.94 2.12
CA LEU A 231 19.28 -6.93 2.60
C LEU A 231 19.22 -7.26 4.09
N ALA A 232 18.53 -6.42 4.86
CA ALA A 232 18.19 -6.69 6.25
C ALA A 232 16.77 -7.33 6.33
N LYS A 233 16.44 -7.93 7.46
CA LYS A 233 15.15 -8.62 7.67
C LYS A 233 13.92 -7.75 7.34
N HIS A 234 13.99 -6.45 7.59
CA HIS A 234 12.88 -5.52 7.32
C HIS A 234 12.65 -5.26 5.83
N HIS A 235 13.59 -5.63 4.96
CA HIS A 235 13.41 -5.53 3.51
C HIS A 235 12.55 -6.67 2.94
N PHE A 236 12.17 -7.65 3.75
CA PHE A 236 11.34 -8.76 3.32
C PHE A 236 9.91 -8.61 3.81
N LEU A 237 8.97 -8.84 2.90
CA LEU A 237 7.55 -8.99 3.20
C LEU A 237 7.24 -10.43 3.55
N GLN A 238 6.63 -10.65 4.71
CA GLN A 238 6.04 -11.94 5.02
C GLN A 238 4.61 -12.00 4.45
N ILE A 239 4.34 -13.05 3.70
CA ILE A 239 3.03 -13.31 3.08
C ILE A 239 2.47 -14.57 3.68
N MET A 240 1.44 -14.41 4.51
CA MET A 240 0.75 -15.52 5.16
C MET A 240 -0.07 -16.32 4.14
N PRO A 241 -0.35 -17.62 4.39
CA PRO A 241 -1.24 -18.41 3.56
C PRO A 241 -2.57 -17.70 3.28
N GLY A 242 -3.02 -17.71 2.02
CA GLY A 242 -4.24 -17.05 1.56
C GLY A 242 -4.17 -15.50 1.51
N SER A 243 -3.03 -14.90 1.88
CA SER A 243 -2.87 -13.44 1.88
C SER A 243 -2.31 -12.93 0.56
N ILE A 244 -2.65 -11.65 0.26
CA ILE A 244 -2.11 -10.88 -0.87
C ILE A 244 -1.29 -9.73 -0.31
N ARG A 245 -0.13 -9.46 -0.90
CA ARG A 245 0.74 -8.33 -0.57
C ARG A 245 1.23 -7.64 -1.83
N SER A 246 1.32 -6.32 -1.79
CA SER A 246 2.00 -5.56 -2.84
C SER A 246 3.49 -5.53 -2.59
N MET A 247 4.25 -5.51 -3.68
CA MET A 247 5.70 -5.37 -3.67
C MET A 247 6.06 -3.91 -3.92
N GLY A 248 6.51 -3.23 -2.87
CA GLY A 248 6.93 -1.83 -2.97
C GLY A 248 5.85 -0.85 -3.41
N TYR A 249 6.28 0.21 -4.07
CA TYR A 249 5.43 1.23 -4.66
C TYR A 249 5.00 0.86 -6.08
N GLY A 250 3.89 1.43 -6.54
CA GLY A 250 3.45 1.24 -7.91
C GLY A 250 4.46 1.78 -8.92
N MET A 251 4.57 1.08 -10.05
CA MET A 251 5.38 1.50 -11.19
C MET A 251 4.53 2.39 -12.09
N SER A 252 4.98 3.63 -12.31
CA SER A 252 4.33 4.51 -13.28
C SER A 252 4.83 4.21 -14.68
N LEU A 253 3.91 3.89 -15.58
CA LEU A 253 4.24 3.77 -16.99
C LEU A 253 4.48 5.14 -17.62
N PRO A 254 5.15 5.21 -18.78
CA PRO A 254 5.17 6.41 -19.61
C PRO A 254 3.75 6.95 -19.84
N LEU A 255 3.63 8.25 -20.06
CA LEU A 255 2.33 8.86 -20.31
C LEU A 255 1.68 8.24 -21.55
N ILE A 256 0.48 7.71 -21.39
CA ILE A 256 -0.29 7.14 -22.49
C ILE A 256 -0.90 8.27 -23.33
N THR A 257 -0.50 8.36 -24.57
CA THR A 257 -0.93 9.39 -25.54
C THR A 257 -1.85 8.84 -26.62
N LYS A 258 -1.86 7.52 -26.84
CA LYS A 258 -2.71 6.84 -27.81
C LYS A 258 -3.83 6.09 -27.09
N ALA A 259 -5.05 6.16 -27.63
CA ALA A 259 -6.14 5.29 -27.20
C ALA A 259 -5.98 3.87 -27.76
N GLY A 260 -6.39 2.86 -27.02
CA GLY A 260 -6.34 1.47 -27.48
C GLY A 260 -6.13 0.47 -26.36
N LYS A 261 -6.00 -0.79 -26.74
CA LYS A 261 -5.72 -1.90 -25.83
C LYS A 261 -4.21 -2.03 -25.62
N TYR A 262 -3.79 -2.05 -24.37
CA TYR A 262 -2.41 -2.30 -23.98
C TYR A 262 -2.32 -3.66 -23.30
N THR A 263 -1.28 -4.42 -23.64
CA THR A 263 -0.99 -5.71 -22.99
C THR A 263 0.22 -5.54 -22.08
N MET A 264 0.08 -6.01 -20.84
CA MET A 264 1.16 -5.96 -19.86
C MET A 264 1.55 -7.38 -19.45
N GLN A 265 2.85 -7.67 -19.52
CA GLN A 265 3.43 -8.92 -19.06
C GLN A 265 4.30 -8.62 -17.85
N LEU A 266 4.03 -9.31 -16.74
CA LEU A 266 4.76 -9.17 -15.49
C LEU A 266 5.60 -10.42 -15.28
N GLY A 267 6.84 -10.23 -14.81
CA GLY A 267 7.70 -11.31 -14.35
C GLY A 267 8.33 -10.95 -13.01
N TYR A 268 8.47 -11.92 -12.15
CA TYR A 268 9.23 -11.79 -10.91
C TYR A 268 10.15 -12.99 -10.75
N ALA A 269 11.43 -12.74 -10.59
CA ALA A 269 12.43 -13.75 -10.35
C ALA A 269 13.15 -13.45 -9.04
N ASN A 270 13.21 -14.44 -8.17
CA ASN A 270 14.01 -14.34 -6.96
C ASN A 270 15.39 -14.94 -7.23
N ASN A 271 16.27 -14.13 -7.83
CA ASN A 271 17.60 -14.56 -8.29
C ASN A 271 18.68 -14.51 -7.20
N ARG A 272 18.33 -14.23 -5.93
CA ARG A 272 19.33 -14.10 -4.87
C ARG A 272 19.82 -15.46 -4.42
N LYS A 273 21.15 -15.59 -4.36
CA LYS A 273 21.85 -16.77 -3.85
C LYS A 273 21.73 -16.85 -2.33
N GLY A 274 21.87 -18.05 -1.77
CA GLY A 274 21.69 -18.32 -0.33
C GLY A 274 22.53 -17.46 0.62
N GLU A 275 23.66 -16.92 0.16
CA GLU A 275 24.52 -16.01 0.94
C GLU A 275 23.87 -14.66 1.26
N ASP A 276 22.88 -14.24 0.47
CA ASP A 276 22.12 -13.01 0.69
C ASP A 276 20.90 -13.21 1.61
N LEU A 277 20.65 -14.45 2.05
CA LEU A 277 19.49 -14.78 2.85
C LEU A 277 19.71 -14.39 4.31
N VAL A 278 18.80 -13.61 4.84
CA VAL A 278 18.71 -13.35 6.27
C VAL A 278 18.16 -14.59 6.96
N LYS A 279 18.77 -15.02 8.05
CA LYS A 279 18.33 -16.19 8.82
C LYS A 279 16.84 -16.17 9.11
N GLY A 280 16.13 -17.25 8.75
CA GLY A 280 14.68 -17.39 8.93
C GLY A 280 13.83 -16.78 7.83
N VAL A 281 14.42 -16.34 6.71
CA VAL A 281 13.69 -15.91 5.52
C VAL A 281 13.60 -17.07 4.52
N VAL A 282 12.40 -17.47 4.17
CA VAL A 282 12.13 -18.45 3.10
C VAL A 282 11.64 -17.67 1.89
N LEU A 283 12.47 -17.62 0.85
CA LEU A 283 12.11 -16.92 -0.39
C LEU A 283 11.21 -17.80 -1.27
N ALA A 284 10.25 -17.18 -1.92
CA ALA A 284 9.50 -17.81 -2.98
C ALA A 284 10.40 -18.04 -4.20
N GLY A 285 10.20 -19.15 -4.91
CA GLY A 285 10.92 -19.49 -6.13
C GLY A 285 10.73 -18.46 -7.26
N GLN A 286 11.30 -18.76 -8.42
CA GLN A 286 11.17 -17.92 -9.59
C GLN A 286 9.74 -17.97 -10.15
N LEU A 287 9.07 -16.82 -10.15
CA LEU A 287 7.74 -16.66 -10.71
C LEU A 287 7.85 -16.03 -12.11
N LYS A 288 7.40 -16.75 -13.13
CA LYS A 288 7.19 -16.19 -14.46
C LYS A 288 5.69 -15.95 -14.62
N GLY A 289 5.29 -14.67 -14.64
CA GLY A 289 3.92 -14.28 -14.96
C GLY A 289 3.65 -14.46 -16.46
N GLY A 290 2.50 -14.99 -16.78
CA GLY A 290 1.97 -15.07 -18.14
C GLY A 290 1.16 -13.83 -18.51
#